data_b2b88ceacc6d3537a1c015212e24f9fa
#
_entry.id   b2b88ceacc6d3537a1c015212e24f9fa
#
_cell.length_a   1.000
_cell.length_b   1.000
_cell.length_c   1.000
_cell.angle_alpha   90.00
_cell.angle_beta   90.00
_cell.angle_gamma   90.00
#
_symmetry.space_group_name_H-M   'P 1'
#
loop_
_entity.id
_entity.type
_entity.pdbx_description
1 polymer ?
#
loop_
_entity_poly.entity_id
_entity_poly.type
_entity_poly.pdbx_seq_one_letter_code
_entity_poly.pdbx_strand_id
1 'polypeptide(L)'
;MARFSSTGWRDISPEAATKKAARLRDLLLQADDALAAQRTVIEADGARLAWQLSLRALEADRDQLQRELFGLLKHREHETVEFTLEGHRYADQYADLLAIGQISSALAELYVRIGQSTVGRPARHLPSALKRQFNMAARPSSARSTFGMTLLIQTDSDLLGDDPRRIALDRLLRLTNSADISQSAAEHGTWAIKKYRDLVHTLIEAQAAPQLQWTTPYGEPQSWSASDSQLFTLENRLAQLKEEEVSLHEVTGLLAEASLVRHTFGVTSDGRIIKGKVPPQLADAVQKAFGHQVIATYEERRVRDDLTQEDRKSVSLVDVRAA
;
A
#
# COMPACT_ATOMS: atom_id res chain seq x y z
N MET A 1 -31.57 -4.54 -23.09
CA MET A 1 -30.76 -4.36 -21.86
C MET A 1 -30.03 -5.66 -21.54
N ALA A 2 -28.79 -5.80 -22.00
CA ALA A 2 -27.96 -6.96 -21.67
C ALA A 2 -27.50 -6.81 -20.21
N ARG A 3 -27.86 -7.76 -19.38
CA ARG A 3 -27.33 -7.91 -18.01
C ARG A 3 -25.86 -8.34 -18.15
N PHE A 4 -24.94 -7.39 -18.10
CA PHE A 4 -23.54 -7.71 -17.90
C PHE A 4 -23.38 -8.25 -16.47
N SER A 5 -23.33 -9.58 -16.35
CA SER A 5 -22.85 -10.20 -15.14
C SER A 5 -21.37 -9.81 -15.00
N SER A 6 -21.04 -9.08 -13.97
CA SER A 6 -19.62 -8.84 -13.60
C SER A 6 -19.03 -10.21 -13.22
N THR A 7 -18.40 -10.87 -14.19
CA THR A 7 -17.59 -12.06 -13.94
C THR A 7 -16.39 -11.59 -13.11
N GLY A 8 -16.49 -11.77 -11.79
CA GLY A 8 -15.40 -11.49 -10.87
C GLY A 8 -14.27 -12.51 -11.03
N TRP A 9 -13.16 -12.28 -10.34
CA TRP A 9 -12.03 -13.24 -10.28
C TRP A 9 -12.45 -14.66 -9.84
N ARG A 10 -13.59 -14.81 -9.15
CA ARG A 10 -14.12 -16.10 -8.73
C ARG A 10 -14.59 -16.97 -9.88
N ASP A 11 -14.95 -16.35 -11.01
CA ASP A 11 -15.56 -17.05 -12.14
C ASP A 11 -14.55 -17.36 -13.25
N ILE A 12 -13.32 -16.86 -13.15
CA ILE A 12 -12.26 -17.06 -14.13
C ILE A 12 -10.94 -17.40 -13.42
N SER A 13 -10.07 -18.16 -14.08
CA SER A 13 -8.76 -18.48 -13.51
C SER A 13 -7.92 -17.22 -13.28
N PRO A 14 -7.01 -17.19 -12.28
CA PRO A 14 -6.14 -16.05 -12.02
C PRO A 14 -5.34 -15.60 -13.25
N GLU A 15 -4.92 -16.55 -14.09
CA GLU A 15 -4.22 -16.26 -15.35
C GLU A 15 -5.12 -15.57 -16.38
N ALA A 16 -6.36 -16.04 -16.51
CA ALA A 16 -7.34 -15.43 -17.42
C ALA A 16 -7.72 -14.02 -16.93
N ALA A 17 -7.86 -13.84 -15.61
CA ALA A 17 -8.11 -12.53 -15.02
C ALA A 17 -6.95 -11.56 -15.24
N THR A 18 -5.70 -12.01 -15.07
CA THR A 18 -4.51 -11.20 -15.35
C THR A 18 -4.44 -10.78 -16.83
N LYS A 19 -4.70 -11.72 -17.75
CA LYS A 19 -4.75 -11.42 -19.21
C LYS A 19 -5.86 -10.43 -19.53
N LYS A 20 -7.05 -10.61 -18.93
CA LYS A 20 -8.18 -9.69 -19.12
C LYS A 20 -7.87 -8.30 -18.57
N ALA A 21 -7.24 -8.20 -17.41
CA ALA A 21 -6.82 -6.92 -16.84
C ALA A 21 -5.79 -6.20 -17.72
N ALA A 22 -4.79 -6.93 -18.24
CA ALA A 22 -3.82 -6.37 -19.19
C ALA A 22 -4.51 -5.83 -20.44
N ARG A 23 -5.40 -6.63 -21.05
CA ARG A 23 -6.15 -6.21 -22.24
C ARG A 23 -7.02 -4.96 -21.97
N LEU A 24 -7.68 -4.88 -20.82
CA LEU A 24 -8.49 -3.71 -20.47
C LEU A 24 -7.63 -2.45 -20.28
N ARG A 25 -6.40 -2.57 -19.77
CA ARG A 25 -5.45 -1.46 -19.68
C ARG A 25 -5.01 -0.98 -21.06
N ASP A 26 -4.68 -1.91 -21.97
CA ASP A 26 -4.31 -1.55 -23.34
C ASP A 26 -5.47 -0.82 -24.06
N LEU A 27 -6.71 -1.28 -23.87
CA LEU A 27 -7.89 -0.61 -24.41
C LEU A 27 -8.12 0.77 -23.79
N LEU A 28 -7.85 0.94 -22.49
CA LEU A 28 -7.93 2.25 -21.82
C LEU A 28 -6.91 3.24 -22.39
N LEU A 29 -5.66 2.81 -22.61
CA LEU A 29 -4.64 3.64 -23.25
C LEU A 29 -5.08 4.08 -24.65
N GLN A 30 -5.61 3.15 -25.45
CA GLN A 30 -6.14 3.47 -26.79
C GLN A 30 -7.31 4.45 -26.72
N ALA A 31 -8.21 4.31 -25.74
CA ALA A 31 -9.32 5.23 -25.54
C ALA A 31 -8.84 6.63 -25.11
N ASP A 32 -7.84 6.72 -24.24
CA ASP A 32 -7.23 7.99 -23.82
C ASP A 32 -6.53 8.69 -25.02
N ASP A 33 -5.81 7.95 -25.87
CA ASP A 33 -5.20 8.47 -27.09
C ASP A 33 -6.26 8.98 -28.09
N ALA A 34 -7.36 8.23 -28.27
CA ALA A 34 -8.47 8.63 -29.13
C ALA A 34 -9.17 9.90 -28.59
N LEU A 35 -9.35 10.00 -27.28
CA LEU A 35 -9.89 11.21 -26.63
C LEU A 35 -8.99 12.43 -26.85
N ALA A 36 -7.67 12.25 -26.70
CA ALA A 36 -6.70 13.32 -26.95
C ALA A 36 -6.75 13.79 -28.40
N ALA A 37 -6.76 12.85 -29.36
CA ALA A 37 -6.87 13.16 -30.79
C ALA A 37 -8.19 13.89 -31.10
N GLN A 38 -9.32 13.43 -30.53
CA GLN A 38 -10.63 14.06 -30.78
C GLN A 38 -10.70 15.49 -30.22
N ARG A 39 -10.08 15.74 -29.03
CA ARG A 39 -9.98 17.10 -28.46
C ARG A 39 -9.18 18.04 -29.37
N THR A 40 -8.06 17.58 -29.91
CA THR A 40 -7.25 18.34 -30.84
C THR A 40 -8.05 18.72 -32.13
N VAL A 41 -8.89 17.81 -32.64
CA VAL A 41 -9.77 18.08 -33.77
C VAL A 41 -10.81 19.16 -33.46
N ILE A 42 -11.41 19.08 -32.24
CA ILE A 42 -12.40 20.08 -31.80
C ILE A 42 -11.75 21.46 -31.62
N GLU A 43 -10.53 21.53 -31.15
CA GLU A 43 -9.77 22.78 -31.00
C GLU A 43 -9.43 23.40 -32.38
N ALA A 44 -9.10 22.56 -33.36
CA ALA A 44 -8.74 23.01 -34.71
C ALA A 44 -9.92 23.40 -35.59
N ASP A 45 -11.01 22.65 -35.55
CA ASP A 45 -12.15 22.73 -36.51
C ASP A 45 -13.43 23.33 -35.89
N GLY A 46 -13.35 23.72 -34.60
CA GLY A 46 -14.48 24.26 -33.84
C GLY A 46 -15.42 23.19 -33.32
N ALA A 47 -16.23 23.59 -32.32
CA ALA A 47 -17.10 22.67 -31.58
C ALA A 47 -18.38 22.31 -32.35
N ARG A 48 -18.28 21.61 -33.50
CA ARG A 48 -19.43 21.09 -34.20
C ARG A 48 -20.17 20.05 -33.39
N LEU A 49 -21.46 20.00 -33.41
CA LEU A 49 -22.31 19.07 -32.68
C LEU A 49 -21.87 17.61 -32.86
N ALA A 50 -21.53 17.23 -34.09
CA ALA A 50 -21.05 15.88 -34.39
C ALA A 50 -19.77 15.50 -33.61
N TRP A 51 -18.81 16.43 -33.50
CA TRP A 51 -17.57 16.23 -32.77
C TRP A 51 -17.80 16.13 -31.25
N GLN A 52 -18.72 16.92 -30.71
CA GLN A 52 -19.12 16.84 -29.30
C GLN A 52 -19.82 15.53 -28.97
N LEU A 53 -20.67 15.02 -29.84
CA LEU A 53 -21.31 13.71 -29.67
C LEU A 53 -20.29 12.57 -29.71
N SER A 54 -19.33 12.63 -30.65
CA SER A 54 -18.23 11.68 -30.74
C SER A 54 -17.37 11.69 -29.46
N LEU A 55 -17.02 12.88 -28.97
CA LEU A 55 -16.26 13.01 -27.73
C LEU A 55 -16.98 12.38 -26.53
N ARG A 56 -18.28 12.66 -26.37
CA ARG A 56 -19.10 12.06 -25.30
C ARG A 56 -19.20 10.53 -25.41
N ALA A 57 -19.27 10.00 -26.62
CA ALA A 57 -19.28 8.56 -26.85
C ALA A 57 -17.95 7.92 -26.41
N LEU A 58 -16.82 8.53 -26.80
CA LEU A 58 -15.49 8.07 -26.37
C LEU A 58 -15.28 8.18 -24.86
N GLU A 59 -15.75 9.25 -24.23
CA GLU A 59 -15.73 9.38 -22.77
C GLU A 59 -16.56 8.29 -22.07
N ALA A 60 -17.76 7.99 -22.60
CA ALA A 60 -18.61 6.93 -22.06
C ALA A 60 -17.97 5.54 -22.21
N ASP A 61 -17.34 5.24 -23.35
CA ASP A 61 -16.62 3.99 -23.58
C ASP A 61 -15.41 3.85 -22.65
N ARG A 62 -14.61 4.90 -22.50
CA ARG A 62 -13.50 4.95 -21.56
C ARG A 62 -13.97 4.69 -20.12
N ASP A 63 -15.03 5.35 -19.68
CA ASP A 63 -15.59 5.18 -18.34
C ASP A 63 -16.17 3.76 -18.13
N GLN A 64 -16.67 3.13 -19.18
CA GLN A 64 -17.10 1.74 -19.14
C GLN A 64 -15.91 0.79 -18.96
N LEU A 65 -14.85 0.94 -19.77
CA LEU A 65 -13.61 0.16 -19.65
C LEU A 65 -12.98 0.31 -18.27
N GLN A 66 -12.97 1.51 -17.73
CA GLN A 66 -12.46 1.78 -16.37
C GLN A 66 -13.30 1.07 -15.30
N ARG A 67 -14.63 1.09 -15.42
CA ARG A 67 -15.53 0.35 -14.50
C ARG A 67 -15.34 -1.15 -14.59
N GLU A 68 -15.14 -1.71 -15.81
CA GLU A 68 -14.87 -3.13 -15.99
C GLU A 68 -13.53 -3.54 -15.38
N LEU A 69 -12.47 -2.76 -15.60
CA LEU A 69 -11.17 -2.99 -14.99
C LEU A 69 -11.26 -2.90 -13.46
N PHE A 70 -11.92 -1.88 -12.94
CA PHE A 70 -12.14 -1.71 -11.51
C PHE A 70 -12.90 -2.90 -10.91
N GLY A 71 -14.02 -3.33 -11.53
CA GLY A 71 -14.78 -4.49 -11.08
C GLY A 71 -13.95 -5.77 -11.06
N LEU A 72 -13.09 -5.95 -12.07
CA LEU A 72 -12.20 -7.11 -12.15
C LEU A 72 -11.13 -7.06 -11.04
N LEU A 73 -10.50 -5.92 -10.80
CA LEU A 73 -9.42 -5.78 -9.83
C LEU A 73 -9.91 -5.77 -8.38
N LYS A 74 -11.11 -5.26 -8.12
CA LYS A 74 -11.69 -5.20 -6.78
C LYS A 74 -11.91 -6.60 -6.16
N HIS A 75 -12.24 -7.58 -6.97
CA HIS A 75 -12.58 -8.95 -6.53
C HIS A 75 -11.46 -9.97 -6.77
N ARG A 76 -10.22 -9.52 -7.00
CA ARG A 76 -9.10 -10.43 -7.18
C ARG A 76 -8.76 -11.13 -5.84
N GLU A 77 -8.49 -12.45 -5.92
CA GLU A 77 -8.14 -13.27 -4.77
C GLU A 77 -6.69 -13.13 -4.33
N HIS A 78 -5.84 -12.57 -5.21
CA HIS A 78 -4.42 -12.36 -4.93
C HIS A 78 -3.97 -10.98 -5.39
N GLU A 79 -3.21 -10.31 -4.56
CA GLU A 79 -2.39 -9.20 -5.00
C GLU A 79 -1.12 -9.75 -5.65
N THR A 80 -0.77 -9.19 -6.80
CA THR A 80 0.46 -9.52 -7.54
C THR A 80 1.41 -8.35 -7.51
N VAL A 81 2.63 -8.60 -7.04
CA VAL A 81 3.72 -7.61 -7.03
C VAL A 81 4.86 -8.17 -7.87
N GLU A 82 5.24 -7.45 -8.90
CA GLU A 82 6.44 -7.79 -9.65
C GLU A 82 7.65 -7.25 -8.89
N PHE A 83 8.59 -8.16 -8.60
CA PHE A 83 9.84 -7.84 -7.93
C PHE A 83 10.99 -8.23 -8.83
N THR A 84 11.78 -7.26 -9.23
CA THR A 84 12.97 -7.48 -10.06
C THR A 84 14.21 -6.96 -9.35
N LEU A 85 15.33 -7.59 -9.62
CA LEU A 85 16.65 -7.22 -9.13
C LEU A 85 17.53 -6.87 -10.32
N GLU A 86 18.07 -5.66 -10.31
CA GLU A 86 19.04 -5.19 -11.29
C GLU A 86 20.44 -5.20 -10.67
N GLY A 87 21.46 -5.39 -11.50
CA GLY A 87 22.85 -5.44 -11.10
C GLY A 87 23.63 -6.47 -11.90
N HIS A 88 24.95 -6.39 -11.85
CA HIS A 88 25.83 -7.27 -12.62
C HIS A 88 25.61 -8.77 -12.32
N ARG A 89 25.22 -9.11 -11.08
CA ARG A 89 24.97 -10.50 -10.65
C ARG A 89 23.58 -11.02 -10.99
N TYR A 90 22.70 -10.17 -11.55
CA TYR A 90 21.28 -10.46 -11.81
C TYR A 90 20.94 -10.34 -13.30
N ALA A 91 21.95 -10.16 -14.16
CA ALA A 91 21.80 -10.17 -15.61
C ALA A 91 21.47 -11.58 -16.11
N ASP A 92 20.80 -11.68 -17.25
CA ASP A 92 20.46 -12.95 -17.91
C ASP A 92 19.70 -13.97 -17.06
N GLN A 93 18.89 -13.49 -16.10
CA GLN A 93 18.09 -14.32 -15.18
C GLN A 93 18.90 -15.20 -14.21
N TYR A 94 20.20 -15.02 -14.14
CA TYR A 94 21.03 -15.67 -13.13
C TYR A 94 21.00 -14.88 -11.83
N ALA A 95 20.99 -15.59 -10.72
CA ALA A 95 21.15 -14.99 -9.42
C ALA A 95 21.69 -16.00 -8.43
N ASP A 96 22.45 -15.51 -7.46
CA ASP A 96 22.88 -16.32 -6.32
C ASP A 96 21.65 -16.73 -5.49
N LEU A 97 21.45 -18.05 -5.36
CA LEU A 97 20.30 -18.60 -4.64
C LEU A 97 20.29 -18.17 -3.17
N LEU A 98 21.48 -18.05 -2.54
CA LEU A 98 21.59 -17.61 -1.16
C LEU A 98 21.18 -16.13 -1.02
N ALA A 99 21.68 -15.27 -1.90
CA ALA A 99 21.32 -13.85 -1.91
C ALA A 99 19.82 -13.65 -2.14
N ILE A 100 19.23 -14.36 -3.10
CA ILE A 100 17.77 -14.32 -3.33
C ILE A 100 16.99 -14.81 -2.12
N GLY A 101 17.43 -15.90 -1.48
CA GLY A 101 16.79 -16.40 -0.26
C GLY A 101 16.81 -15.39 0.86
N GLN A 102 17.94 -14.69 1.07
CA GLN A 102 18.09 -13.65 2.08
C GLN A 102 17.23 -12.42 1.77
N ILE A 103 17.26 -11.91 0.53
CA ILE A 103 16.44 -10.76 0.10
C ILE A 103 14.96 -11.09 0.25
N SER A 104 14.53 -12.25 -0.24
CA SER A 104 13.12 -12.67 -0.16
C SER A 104 12.65 -12.82 1.29
N SER A 105 13.49 -13.37 2.17
CA SER A 105 13.20 -13.49 3.59
C SER A 105 13.09 -12.13 4.28
N ALA A 106 14.03 -11.22 4.00
CA ALA A 106 14.03 -9.88 4.57
C ALA A 106 12.79 -9.07 4.12
N LEU A 107 12.41 -9.17 2.84
CA LEU A 107 11.21 -8.53 2.31
C LEU A 107 9.93 -9.10 2.95
N ALA A 108 9.83 -10.43 3.06
CA ALA A 108 8.69 -11.08 3.69
C ALA A 108 8.57 -10.70 5.18
N GLU A 109 9.68 -10.65 5.91
CA GLU A 109 9.70 -10.24 7.31
C GLU A 109 9.28 -8.77 7.49
N LEU A 110 9.75 -7.88 6.62
CA LEU A 110 9.32 -6.48 6.60
C LEU A 110 7.82 -6.37 6.37
N TYR A 111 7.29 -7.05 5.36
CA TYR A 111 5.86 -7.06 5.07
C TYR A 111 5.01 -7.54 6.25
N VAL A 112 5.42 -8.64 6.91
CA VAL A 112 4.73 -9.15 8.12
C VAL A 112 4.76 -8.14 9.26
N ARG A 113 5.86 -7.40 9.45
CA ARG A 113 5.96 -6.36 10.48
C ARG A 113 5.05 -5.16 10.19
N ILE A 114 4.95 -4.76 8.94
CA ILE A 114 3.99 -3.74 8.52
C ILE A 114 2.55 -4.25 8.69
N GLY A 115 2.29 -5.52 8.33
CA GLY A 115 1.01 -6.17 8.59
C GLY A 115 0.63 -6.20 10.07
N GLN A 116 1.60 -6.44 10.96
CA GLN A 116 1.38 -6.34 12.40
C GLN A 116 0.88 -4.95 12.82
N SER A 117 1.50 -3.88 12.30
CA SER A 117 1.06 -2.50 12.58
C SER A 117 -0.30 -2.14 11.96
N THR A 118 -0.78 -2.94 11.01
CA THR A 118 -2.07 -2.74 10.36
C THR A 118 -3.21 -3.31 11.19
N VAL A 119 -3.01 -4.49 11.81
CA VAL A 119 -4.05 -5.20 12.56
C VAL A 119 -3.96 -5.04 14.07
N GLY A 120 -2.88 -4.45 14.58
CA GLY A 120 -2.70 -4.30 16.01
C GLY A 120 -1.48 -3.46 16.37
N ARG A 121 -1.04 -3.57 17.63
CA ARG A 121 0.14 -2.84 18.08
C ARG A 121 1.42 -3.51 17.61
N PRO A 122 2.39 -2.73 17.12
CA PRO A 122 3.73 -3.23 16.89
C PRO A 122 4.33 -3.76 18.21
N ALA A 123 4.74 -5.01 18.20
CA ALA A 123 5.34 -5.67 19.36
C ALA A 123 6.63 -6.39 18.96
N ARG A 124 7.54 -6.56 19.92
CA ARG A 124 8.79 -7.30 19.68
C ARG A 124 8.52 -8.74 19.21
N HIS A 125 7.57 -9.40 19.84
CA HIS A 125 7.21 -10.79 19.52
C HIS A 125 6.18 -10.82 18.40
N LEU A 126 6.41 -11.65 17.39
CA LEU A 126 5.53 -11.82 16.24
C LEU A 126 4.76 -13.15 16.36
N PRO A 127 3.45 -13.12 16.62
CA PRO A 127 2.65 -14.33 16.69
C PRO A 127 2.70 -15.14 15.38
N SER A 128 2.74 -16.47 15.50
CA SER A 128 2.76 -17.36 14.32
C SER A 128 1.50 -17.22 13.45
N ALA A 129 0.38 -16.84 14.04
CA ALA A 129 -0.86 -16.55 13.32
C ALA A 129 -0.69 -15.37 12.36
N LEU A 130 -0.03 -14.28 12.79
CA LEU A 130 0.25 -13.12 11.93
C LEU A 130 1.22 -13.48 10.79
N LYS A 131 2.25 -14.29 11.07
CA LYS A 131 3.16 -14.77 10.01
C LYS A 131 2.40 -15.54 8.93
N ARG A 132 1.41 -16.34 9.30
CA ARG A 132 0.58 -17.06 8.32
C ARG A 132 -0.40 -16.15 7.60
N GLN A 133 -0.96 -15.16 8.28
CA GLN A 133 -1.90 -14.20 7.70
C GLN A 133 -1.24 -13.32 6.65
N PHE A 134 -0.02 -12.85 6.91
CA PHE A 134 0.75 -11.96 6.01
C PHE A 134 1.82 -12.73 5.23
N ASN A 135 1.52 -13.96 4.80
CA ASN A 135 2.44 -14.75 3.99
C ASN A 135 2.49 -14.24 2.55
N MET A 136 3.69 -14.23 1.97
CA MET A 136 3.96 -14.02 0.55
C MET A 136 4.40 -15.34 -0.07
N ALA A 137 3.79 -15.72 -1.18
CA ALA A 137 4.31 -16.76 -2.06
C ALA A 137 5.05 -16.11 -3.23
N ALA A 138 6.00 -16.81 -3.84
CA ALA A 138 6.73 -16.32 -4.99
C ALA A 138 6.70 -17.35 -6.12
N ARG A 139 6.65 -16.85 -7.35
CA ARG A 139 6.87 -17.63 -8.57
C ARG A 139 7.87 -16.90 -9.47
N PRO A 140 8.62 -17.60 -10.34
CA PRO A 140 9.47 -16.92 -11.30
C PRO A 140 8.68 -15.94 -12.16
N SER A 141 9.25 -14.76 -12.42
CA SER A 141 8.68 -13.81 -13.38
C SER A 141 9.06 -14.21 -14.79
N SER A 142 8.25 -13.81 -15.77
CA SER A 142 8.52 -14.00 -17.19
C SER A 142 9.45 -12.92 -17.79
N ALA A 143 9.98 -12.01 -16.99
CA ALA A 143 10.92 -10.97 -17.43
C ALA A 143 12.16 -11.60 -18.06
N ARG A 144 12.55 -11.12 -19.25
CA ARG A 144 13.58 -11.81 -20.08
C ARG A 144 15.01 -11.33 -19.85
N SER A 145 15.23 -10.19 -19.22
CA SER A 145 16.55 -9.53 -19.17
C SER A 145 17.14 -9.38 -17.77
N THR A 146 16.33 -9.54 -16.72
CA THR A 146 16.76 -9.38 -15.32
C THR A 146 16.19 -10.50 -14.47
N PHE A 147 16.80 -10.77 -13.32
CA PHE A 147 16.19 -11.71 -12.38
C PHE A 147 14.92 -11.10 -11.78
N GLY A 148 13.82 -11.83 -11.88
CA GLY A 148 12.54 -11.36 -11.35
C GLY A 148 11.69 -12.48 -10.78
N MET A 149 10.84 -12.11 -9.84
CA MET A 149 9.81 -12.97 -9.28
C MET A 149 8.49 -12.20 -9.16
N THR A 150 7.39 -12.90 -9.35
CA THR A 150 6.07 -12.39 -9.03
C THR A 150 5.71 -12.84 -7.62
N LEU A 151 5.54 -11.88 -6.72
CA LEU A 151 5.07 -12.13 -5.36
C LEU A 151 3.54 -12.19 -5.36
N LEU A 152 2.99 -13.20 -4.71
CA LEU A 152 1.57 -13.46 -4.58
C LEU A 152 1.18 -13.29 -3.12
N ILE A 153 0.25 -12.39 -2.86
CA ILE A 153 -0.32 -12.15 -1.54
C ILE A 153 -1.79 -12.54 -1.63
N GLN A 154 -2.16 -13.63 -0.96
CA GLN A 154 -3.55 -14.04 -0.90
C GLN A 154 -4.35 -12.97 -0.15
N THR A 155 -5.45 -12.54 -0.74
CA THR A 155 -6.38 -11.58 -0.13
C THR A 155 -7.73 -12.26 0.06
N ASP A 156 -8.42 -11.96 1.14
CA ASP A 156 -9.81 -12.35 1.29
C ASP A 156 -10.66 -11.34 0.53
N SER A 157 -11.54 -11.82 -0.32
CA SER A 157 -12.50 -10.95 -1.01
C SER A 157 -13.54 -10.44 -0.01
N ASP A 158 -13.21 -9.46 0.80
CA ASP A 158 -14.19 -8.76 1.60
C ASP A 158 -15.01 -7.82 0.70
N LEU A 159 -16.33 -7.80 0.91
CA LEU A 159 -17.27 -6.93 0.21
C LEU A 159 -16.96 -5.44 0.43
N LEU A 160 -16.26 -5.10 1.50
CA LEU A 160 -15.90 -3.74 1.88
C LEU A 160 -14.53 -3.29 1.37
N GLY A 161 -13.70 -4.19 0.85
CA GLY A 161 -12.44 -3.84 0.22
C GLY A 161 -11.25 -3.59 1.16
N ASP A 162 -11.41 -3.74 2.46
CA ASP A 162 -10.40 -3.41 3.48
C ASP A 162 -9.61 -4.64 3.96
N ASP A 163 -9.09 -5.45 3.04
CA ASP A 163 -8.21 -6.55 3.42
C ASP A 163 -6.92 -6.00 4.06
N PRO A 164 -6.61 -6.38 5.32
CA PRO A 164 -5.43 -5.89 6.03
C PRO A 164 -4.11 -6.24 5.32
N ARG A 165 -4.08 -7.28 4.50
CA ARG A 165 -2.91 -7.65 3.70
C ARG A 165 -2.66 -6.67 2.56
N ARG A 166 -3.72 -6.18 1.93
CA ARG A 166 -3.67 -5.13 0.91
C ARG A 166 -3.23 -3.80 1.52
N ILE A 167 -3.80 -3.45 2.67
CA ILE A 167 -3.40 -2.25 3.42
C ILE A 167 -1.92 -2.33 3.81
N ALA A 168 -1.44 -3.50 4.23
CA ALA A 168 -0.03 -3.70 4.55
C ALA A 168 0.88 -3.53 3.33
N LEU A 169 0.44 -3.97 2.14
CA LEU A 169 1.19 -3.79 0.90
C LEU A 169 1.26 -2.31 0.48
N ASP A 170 0.14 -1.58 0.56
CA ASP A 170 0.12 -0.14 0.32
C ASP A 170 1.05 0.60 1.28
N ARG A 171 1.03 0.25 2.57
CA ARG A 171 1.93 0.82 3.58
C ARG A 171 3.40 0.45 3.33
N LEU A 172 3.69 -0.76 2.87
CA LEU A 172 5.04 -1.16 2.48
C LEU A 172 5.59 -0.24 1.39
N LEU A 173 4.83 -0.02 0.32
CA LEU A 173 5.24 0.83 -0.79
C LEU A 173 5.31 2.31 -0.39
N ARG A 174 4.44 2.77 0.50
CA ARG A 174 4.55 4.13 1.07
C ARG A 174 5.80 4.30 1.94
N LEU A 175 6.12 3.30 2.78
CA LEU A 175 7.34 3.32 3.59
C LEU A 175 8.58 3.39 2.71
N THR A 176 8.66 2.55 1.68
CA THR A 176 9.84 2.49 0.80
C THR A 176 10.01 3.76 -0.06
N ASN A 177 8.93 4.49 -0.33
CA ASN A 177 8.94 5.77 -1.06
C ASN A 177 8.92 7.00 -0.12
N SER A 178 8.96 6.80 1.20
CA SER A 178 8.82 7.91 2.14
C SER A 178 10.07 8.79 2.17
N ALA A 179 9.88 10.09 1.99
CA ALA A 179 10.91 11.08 2.23
C ALA A 179 11.15 11.29 3.75
N ASP A 180 10.12 11.08 4.59
CA ASP A 180 10.16 11.20 6.04
C ASP A 180 10.11 9.81 6.70
N ILE A 181 11.28 9.20 6.86
CA ILE A 181 11.42 7.88 7.47
C ILE A 181 11.12 7.94 8.98
N SER A 182 11.35 9.09 9.63
CA SER A 182 11.04 9.27 11.06
C SER A 182 9.55 9.19 11.32
N GLN A 183 8.73 9.82 10.47
CA GLN A 183 7.28 9.71 10.54
C GLN A 183 6.82 8.27 10.28
N SER A 184 7.40 7.62 9.28
CA SER A 184 7.12 6.22 8.97
C SER A 184 7.49 5.29 10.13
N ALA A 185 8.60 5.57 10.83
CA ALA A 185 9.03 4.84 12.02
C ALA A 185 8.02 4.98 13.16
N ALA A 186 7.52 6.18 13.40
CA ALA A 186 6.47 6.42 14.39
C ALA A 186 5.17 5.67 14.03
N GLU A 187 4.82 5.60 12.74
CA GLU A 187 3.60 4.92 12.29
C GLU A 187 3.67 3.39 12.34
N HIS A 188 4.80 2.81 11.96
CA HIS A 188 4.95 1.36 11.81
C HIS A 188 5.71 0.68 12.95
N GLY A 189 6.41 1.45 13.79
CA GLY A 189 7.20 1.01 14.92
C GLY A 189 8.62 0.60 14.54
N THR A 190 9.51 0.63 15.53
CA THR A 190 10.95 0.36 15.37
C THR A 190 11.25 -1.02 14.81
N TRP A 191 10.40 -2.02 15.07
CA TRP A 191 10.62 -3.37 14.54
C TRP A 191 10.41 -3.45 13.02
N ALA A 192 9.47 -2.68 12.47
CA ALA A 192 9.30 -2.58 11.03
C ALA A 192 10.50 -1.86 10.39
N ILE A 193 10.95 -0.77 11.02
CA ILE A 193 12.10 -0.01 10.54
C ILE A 193 13.40 -0.83 10.64
N LYS A 194 13.59 -1.60 11.72
CA LYS A 194 14.71 -2.52 11.80
C LYS A 194 14.70 -3.53 10.65
N LYS A 195 13.53 -4.11 10.32
CA LYS A 195 13.41 -5.04 9.21
C LYS A 195 13.60 -4.36 7.84
N TYR A 196 13.20 -3.10 7.73
CA TYR A 196 13.50 -2.31 6.53
C TYR A 196 15.02 -2.08 6.38
N ARG A 197 15.70 -1.76 7.47
CA ARG A 197 17.16 -1.66 7.47
C ARG A 197 17.82 -3.00 7.13
N ASP A 198 17.35 -4.12 7.71
CA ASP A 198 17.86 -5.46 7.38
C ASP A 198 17.72 -5.74 5.87
N LEU A 199 16.57 -5.40 5.26
CA LEU A 199 16.35 -5.54 3.80
C LEU A 199 17.33 -4.68 3.00
N VAL A 200 17.48 -3.40 3.34
CA VAL A 200 18.39 -2.47 2.65
C VAL A 200 19.83 -2.97 2.74
N HIS A 201 20.27 -3.40 3.92
CA HIS A 201 21.59 -3.98 4.13
C HIS A 201 21.82 -5.23 3.27
N THR A 202 20.85 -6.15 3.24
CA THR A 202 20.91 -7.36 2.41
C THR A 202 20.99 -7.04 0.91
N LEU A 203 20.26 -6.00 0.44
CA LEU A 203 20.36 -5.56 -0.95
C LEU A 203 21.74 -4.98 -1.28
N ILE A 204 22.33 -4.20 -0.38
CA ILE A 204 23.68 -3.65 -0.54
C ILE A 204 24.73 -4.79 -0.60
N GLU A 205 24.70 -5.73 0.34
CA GLU A 205 25.62 -6.87 0.35
C GLU A 205 25.49 -7.73 -0.92
N ALA A 206 24.27 -7.90 -1.39
CA ALA A 206 23.96 -8.64 -2.62
C ALA A 206 24.30 -7.85 -3.90
N GLN A 207 24.63 -6.56 -3.81
CA GLN A 207 24.81 -5.65 -4.95
C GLN A 207 23.59 -5.66 -5.88
N ALA A 208 22.41 -5.60 -5.31
CA ALA A 208 21.12 -5.73 -5.97
C ALA A 208 20.32 -4.43 -5.87
N ALA A 209 20.05 -3.81 -7.01
CA ALA A 209 19.12 -2.67 -7.09
C ALA A 209 17.68 -3.22 -7.24
N PRO A 210 16.79 -3.01 -6.26
CA PRO A 210 15.46 -3.56 -6.28
C PRO A 210 14.51 -2.72 -7.11
N GLN A 211 13.53 -3.36 -7.74
CA GLN A 211 12.35 -2.73 -8.29
C GLN A 211 11.11 -3.53 -7.89
N LEU A 212 10.17 -2.88 -7.19
CA LEU A 212 8.85 -3.41 -6.86
C LEU A 212 7.80 -2.67 -7.66
N GLN A 213 6.87 -3.39 -8.28
CA GLN A 213 5.74 -2.81 -9.01
C GLN A 213 4.45 -3.52 -8.59
N TRP A 214 3.47 -2.74 -8.17
CA TRP A 214 2.16 -3.21 -7.80
C TRP A 214 1.09 -2.35 -8.46
N THR A 215 0.07 -3.00 -9.03
CA THR A 215 -1.12 -2.28 -9.48
C THR A 215 -2.21 -2.45 -8.44
N THR A 216 -2.64 -1.35 -7.86
CA THR A 216 -3.71 -1.34 -6.86
C THR A 216 -5.01 -1.92 -7.44
N PRO A 217 -5.99 -2.34 -6.62
CA PRO A 217 -7.31 -2.72 -7.09
C PRO A 217 -8.05 -1.62 -7.87
N TYR A 218 -7.62 -0.38 -7.71
CA TYR A 218 -8.18 0.79 -8.39
C TYR A 218 -7.51 1.06 -9.75
N GLY A 219 -6.52 0.24 -10.14
CA GLY A 219 -5.80 0.39 -11.40
C GLY A 219 -4.60 1.34 -11.32
N GLU A 220 -4.34 1.94 -10.17
CA GLU A 220 -3.22 2.85 -9.99
C GLU A 220 -1.91 2.06 -9.82
N PRO A 221 -0.87 2.34 -10.62
CA PRO A 221 0.43 1.72 -10.44
C PRO A 221 1.16 2.36 -9.24
N GLN A 222 1.68 1.54 -8.38
CA GLN A 222 2.62 1.94 -7.33
C GLN A 222 3.94 1.20 -7.55
N SER A 223 5.04 1.89 -7.40
CA SER A 223 6.37 1.30 -7.57
C SER A 223 7.36 1.84 -6.55
N TRP A 224 8.36 1.03 -6.28
CA TRP A 224 9.57 1.42 -5.57
C TRP A 224 10.78 0.91 -6.32
N SER A 225 11.78 1.76 -6.47
CA SER A 225 13.09 1.40 -7.00
C SER A 225 14.18 2.16 -6.26
N ALA A 226 15.34 1.57 -6.10
CA ALA A 226 16.47 2.23 -5.48
C ALA A 226 17.78 1.82 -6.16
N SER A 227 18.60 2.81 -6.51
CA SER A 227 19.98 2.58 -6.96
C SER A 227 20.90 2.28 -5.76
N ASP A 228 22.11 1.75 -6.03
CA ASP A 228 23.10 1.47 -4.99
C ASP A 228 23.37 2.70 -4.12
N SER A 229 23.55 3.88 -4.70
CA SER A 229 23.80 5.12 -3.96
C SER A 229 22.62 5.52 -3.08
N GLN A 230 21.39 5.30 -3.54
CA GLN A 230 20.18 5.54 -2.75
C GLN A 230 20.06 4.54 -1.60
N LEU A 231 20.40 3.27 -1.80
CA LEU A 231 20.42 2.25 -0.76
C LEU A 231 21.41 2.59 0.35
N PHE A 232 22.65 3.01 0.02
CA PHE A 232 23.63 3.45 1.01
C PHE A 232 23.15 4.69 1.80
N THR A 233 22.55 5.65 1.13
CA THR A 233 21.99 6.83 1.80
C THR A 233 20.85 6.44 2.75
N LEU A 234 19.98 5.53 2.31
CA LEU A 234 18.86 5.03 3.09
C LEU A 234 19.32 4.22 4.31
N GLU A 235 20.35 3.35 4.16
CA GLU A 235 20.92 2.59 5.26
C GLU A 235 21.45 3.50 6.36
N ASN A 236 22.22 4.52 6.00
CA ASN A 236 22.74 5.52 6.94
C ASN A 236 21.61 6.25 7.66
N ARG A 237 20.56 6.63 6.92
CA ARG A 237 19.39 7.29 7.47
C ARG A 237 18.64 6.41 8.47
N LEU A 238 18.38 5.16 8.11
CA LEU A 238 17.71 4.19 8.97
C LEU A 238 18.50 3.86 10.24
N ALA A 239 19.85 3.92 10.18
CA ALA A 239 20.71 3.69 11.34
C ALA A 239 20.62 4.79 12.41
N GLN A 240 20.16 5.98 12.05
CA GLN A 240 20.09 7.15 12.94
C GLN A 240 18.76 7.30 13.66
N LEU A 241 17.77 6.45 13.34
CA LEU A 241 16.46 6.49 13.99
C LEU A 241 16.50 5.75 15.33
N LYS A 242 16.05 6.43 16.38
CA LYS A 242 15.87 5.86 17.71
C LYS A 242 14.44 6.02 18.17
N GLU A 243 13.86 4.95 18.70
CA GLU A 243 12.59 5.02 19.43
C GLU A 243 12.87 5.54 20.84
N GLU A 244 12.21 6.63 21.23
CA GLU A 244 12.41 7.20 22.56
C GLU A 244 11.37 6.71 23.55
N GLU A 245 10.08 6.70 23.15
CA GLU A 245 9.01 6.41 24.11
C GLU A 245 7.73 5.93 23.46
N VAL A 246 7.09 4.94 24.09
CA VAL A 246 5.70 4.54 23.80
C VAL A 246 4.89 4.72 25.07
N SER A 247 3.90 5.61 25.05
CA SER A 247 3.05 5.91 26.19
C SER A 247 1.58 5.71 25.87
N LEU A 248 0.83 5.22 26.86
CA LEU A 248 -0.62 5.08 26.81
C LEU A 248 -1.26 6.25 27.54
N HIS A 249 -2.24 6.86 26.90
CA HIS A 249 -3.00 7.96 27.43
C HIS A 249 -4.50 7.65 27.38
N GLU A 250 -5.23 8.15 28.35
CA GLU A 250 -6.68 8.13 28.35
C GLU A 250 -7.18 9.58 28.31
N VAL A 251 -8.18 9.84 27.52
CA VAL A 251 -8.81 11.16 27.39
C VAL A 251 -10.31 11.01 27.34
N THR A 252 -11.01 11.86 28.11
CA THR A 252 -12.45 12.01 28.03
C THR A 252 -12.78 13.24 27.21
N GLY A 253 -13.63 13.10 26.16
CA GLY A 253 -13.94 14.21 25.29
C GLY A 253 -14.96 13.86 24.23
N LEU A 254 -15.32 14.84 23.39
CA LEU A 254 -16.24 14.67 22.28
C LEU A 254 -15.48 14.05 21.09
N LEU A 255 -15.95 12.92 20.56
CA LEU A 255 -15.43 12.36 19.30
C LEU A 255 -15.97 13.20 18.13
N ALA A 256 -15.26 14.29 17.80
CA ALA A 256 -15.68 15.30 16.84
C ALA A 256 -15.29 15.01 15.39
N GLU A 257 -14.26 14.22 15.18
CA GLU A 257 -13.81 13.84 13.84
C GLU A 257 -13.67 12.31 13.75
N ALA A 258 -14.19 11.71 12.67
CA ALA A 258 -14.00 10.31 12.34
C ALA A 258 -14.02 10.15 10.81
N SER A 259 -13.04 9.46 10.27
CA SER A 259 -12.99 9.09 8.86
C SER A 259 -12.65 7.61 8.73
N LEU A 260 -13.64 6.83 8.31
CA LEU A 260 -13.45 5.39 8.06
C LEU A 260 -12.60 5.15 6.81
N VAL A 261 -12.69 6.04 5.80
CA VAL A 261 -11.89 5.94 4.58
C VAL A 261 -10.41 6.24 4.83
N ARG A 262 -10.11 7.19 5.70
CA ARG A 262 -8.73 7.58 6.06
C ARG A 262 -8.23 6.88 7.33
N HIS A 263 -9.09 6.11 7.99
CA HIS A 263 -8.80 5.47 9.28
C HIS A 263 -8.25 6.46 10.32
N THR A 264 -8.94 7.60 10.49
CA THR A 264 -8.53 8.66 11.42
C THR A 264 -9.66 9.02 12.39
N PHE A 265 -9.25 9.49 13.59
CA PHE A 265 -10.16 10.03 14.59
C PHE A 265 -9.69 11.37 15.12
N GLY A 266 -10.59 12.13 15.73
CA GLY A 266 -10.29 13.34 16.46
C GLY A 266 -11.20 13.48 17.67
N VAL A 267 -10.61 13.47 18.88
CA VAL A 267 -11.31 13.71 20.15
C VAL A 267 -10.99 15.11 20.63
N THR A 268 -12.03 15.89 20.90
CA THR A 268 -11.90 17.24 21.48
C THR A 268 -12.06 17.14 22.98
N SER A 269 -11.03 17.53 23.73
CA SER A 269 -11.02 17.61 25.19
C SER A 269 -10.32 18.91 25.61
N ASP A 270 -10.90 19.65 26.52
CA ASP A 270 -10.33 20.89 27.08
C ASP A 270 -9.84 21.89 25.99
N GLY A 271 -10.59 22.03 24.90
CA GLY A 271 -10.27 22.92 23.81
C GLY A 271 -9.12 22.46 22.91
N ARG A 272 -8.57 21.27 23.13
CA ARG A 272 -7.55 20.64 22.28
C ARG A 272 -8.15 19.48 21.51
N ILE A 273 -7.67 19.29 20.28
CA ILE A 273 -8.06 18.15 19.43
C ILE A 273 -6.91 17.16 19.40
N ILE A 274 -7.14 15.94 19.87
CA ILE A 274 -6.22 14.81 19.75
C ILE A 274 -6.61 14.05 18.49
N LYS A 275 -5.73 14.07 17.49
CA LYS A 275 -5.93 13.38 16.21
C LYS A 275 -5.01 12.19 16.11
N GLY A 276 -5.50 11.10 15.51
CA GLY A 276 -4.71 9.90 15.33
C GLY A 276 -5.33 8.91 14.35
N LYS A 277 -4.74 7.72 14.28
CA LYS A 277 -5.20 6.63 13.42
C LYS A 277 -6.15 5.71 14.17
N VAL A 278 -7.13 5.17 13.45
CA VAL A 278 -8.08 4.15 13.94
C VAL A 278 -7.66 2.81 13.36
N PRO A 279 -7.31 1.82 14.19
CA PRO A 279 -7.15 0.45 13.73
C PRO A 279 -8.46 -0.09 13.15
N PRO A 280 -8.43 -0.93 12.09
CA PRO A 280 -9.63 -1.42 11.42
C PRO A 280 -10.65 -2.07 12.37
N GLN A 281 -10.17 -2.81 13.39
CA GLN A 281 -11.02 -3.47 14.39
C GLN A 281 -11.82 -2.52 15.27
N LEU A 282 -11.46 -1.24 15.33
CA LEU A 282 -12.18 -0.22 16.10
C LEU A 282 -13.07 0.67 15.23
N ALA A 283 -13.11 0.45 13.91
CA ALA A 283 -13.88 1.26 12.98
C ALA A 283 -15.37 1.35 13.36
N ASP A 284 -16.00 0.21 13.67
CA ASP A 284 -17.41 0.14 14.07
C ASP A 284 -17.66 0.85 15.40
N ALA A 285 -16.75 0.69 16.37
CA ALA A 285 -16.86 1.35 17.66
C ALA A 285 -16.76 2.88 17.52
N VAL A 286 -15.82 3.35 16.70
CA VAL A 286 -15.63 4.77 16.39
C VAL A 286 -16.85 5.34 15.66
N GLN A 287 -17.42 4.59 14.71
CA GLN A 287 -18.61 5.02 13.98
C GLN A 287 -19.82 5.20 14.93
N LYS A 288 -20.03 4.24 15.84
CA LYS A 288 -21.12 4.30 16.82
C LYS A 288 -20.94 5.43 17.85
N ALA A 289 -19.69 5.74 18.19
CA ALA A 289 -19.34 6.76 19.17
C ALA A 289 -19.21 8.17 18.59
N PHE A 290 -19.28 8.33 17.26
CA PHE A 290 -19.14 9.63 16.59
C PHE A 290 -20.23 10.62 17.06
N GLY A 291 -19.81 11.83 17.41
CA GLY A 291 -20.69 12.90 17.91
C GLY A 291 -21.07 12.76 19.39
N HIS A 292 -20.56 11.76 20.10
CA HIS A 292 -20.83 11.55 21.53
C HIS A 292 -19.60 11.79 22.40
N GLN A 293 -19.84 11.97 23.70
CA GLN A 293 -18.78 11.97 24.71
C GLN A 293 -18.22 10.56 24.87
N VAL A 294 -16.90 10.44 24.80
CA VAL A 294 -16.20 9.16 24.86
C VAL A 294 -15.03 9.22 25.84
N ILE A 295 -14.69 8.06 26.36
CA ILE A 295 -13.37 7.80 26.96
C ILE A 295 -12.56 7.09 25.90
N ALA A 296 -11.53 7.77 25.37
CA ALA A 296 -10.65 7.24 24.34
C ALA A 296 -9.28 6.93 24.94
N THR A 297 -8.86 5.68 24.84
CA THR A 297 -7.49 5.27 25.16
C THR A 297 -6.66 5.24 23.87
N TYR A 298 -5.56 5.95 23.85
CA TYR A 298 -4.67 5.99 22.69
C TYR A 298 -3.22 5.76 23.09
N GLU A 299 -2.47 5.20 22.14
CA GLU A 299 -1.03 5.04 22.24
C GLU A 299 -0.37 6.22 21.52
N GLU A 300 0.51 6.91 22.23
CA GLU A 300 1.41 7.90 21.66
C GLU A 300 2.80 7.28 21.51
N ARG A 301 3.34 7.31 20.32
CA ARG A 301 4.69 6.86 20.01
C ARG A 301 5.51 8.01 19.52
N ARG A 302 6.65 8.23 20.14
CA ARG A 302 7.65 9.22 19.74
C ARG A 302 8.87 8.51 19.17
N VAL A 303 9.36 9.03 18.06
CA VAL A 303 10.60 8.59 17.43
C VAL A 303 11.48 9.81 17.22
N ARG A 304 12.69 9.76 17.75
CA ARG A 304 13.69 10.79 17.52
C ARG A 304 14.54 10.46 16.32
N ASP A 305 14.75 11.47 15.50
CA ASP A 305 15.69 11.43 14.40
C ASP A 305 16.98 12.15 14.83
N ASP A 306 18.02 11.38 15.10
CA ASP A 306 19.31 11.94 15.57
C ASP A 306 19.97 12.88 14.52
N LEU A 307 19.63 12.74 13.25
CA LEU A 307 20.20 13.61 12.19
C LEU A 307 19.55 15.01 12.18
N THR A 308 18.20 15.04 12.22
CA THR A 308 17.46 16.31 12.15
C THR A 308 17.19 16.90 13.54
N GLN A 309 17.42 16.11 14.60
CA GLN A 309 17.03 16.42 15.98
C GLN A 309 15.53 16.69 16.14
N GLU A 310 14.73 16.18 15.23
CA GLU A 310 13.28 16.31 15.25
C GLU A 310 12.64 15.11 15.91
N ASP A 311 11.67 15.37 16.77
CA ASP A 311 10.80 14.33 17.33
C ASP A 311 9.55 14.20 16.47
N ARG A 312 9.28 12.98 16.03
CA ARG A 312 8.05 12.63 15.31
C ARG A 312 7.11 11.86 16.22
N LYS A 313 5.85 12.26 16.17
CA LYS A 313 4.80 11.73 17.03
C LYS A 313 3.75 11.03 16.19
N SER A 314 3.38 9.81 16.57
CA SER A 314 2.23 9.07 16.04
C SER A 314 1.26 8.76 17.16
N VAL A 315 -0.04 8.93 16.88
CA VAL A 315 -1.14 8.64 17.82
C VAL A 315 -2.01 7.56 17.19
N SER A 316 -2.27 6.48 17.91
CA SER A 316 -3.12 5.38 17.47
C SER A 316 -4.17 5.06 18.54
N LEU A 317 -5.44 4.97 18.15
CA LEU A 317 -6.53 4.61 19.05
C LEU A 317 -6.38 3.15 19.50
N VAL A 318 -6.59 2.90 20.78
CA VAL A 318 -6.47 1.58 21.40
C VAL A 318 -7.83 1.05 21.83
N ASP A 319 -8.64 1.94 22.37
CA ASP A 319 -10.00 1.66 22.83
C ASP A 319 -10.85 2.93 22.79
N VAL A 320 -12.14 2.77 22.57
CA VAL A 320 -13.13 3.85 22.65
C VAL A 320 -14.43 3.31 23.27
N ARG A 321 -14.89 3.96 24.33
CA ARG A 321 -16.12 3.60 25.04
C ARG A 321 -16.92 4.85 25.37
N ALA A 322 -18.22 4.70 25.58
CA ALA A 322 -19.07 5.80 26.02
C ALA A 322 -18.58 6.31 27.37
N ALA A 323 -18.59 7.65 27.56
CA ALA A 323 -18.23 8.30 28.79
C ALA A 323 -19.36 8.25 29.80
#